data_a8b0e71749d982620410462667f6812c
#
_entry.id   a8b0e71749d982620410462667f6812c
#
_cell.length_a   1.000
_cell.length_b   1.000
_cell.length_c   1.000
_cell.angle_alpha   90.00
_cell.angle_beta   90.00
_cell.angle_gamma   90.00
#
_symmetry.space_group_name_H-M   'P 1'
#
loop_
_entity.id
_entity.type
_entity.pdbx_description
1 polymer ?
#
loop_
_entity_poly.entity_id
_entity_poly.type
_entity_poly.pdbx_seq_one_letter_code
_entity_poly.pdbx_strand_id
1 'polypeptide(L)'
;MKQTVYIASPESQQIHVWNLNHEGALTLTQVVDVPGQVQPMVVSPDKRYLYVGVRPEFRVLAYRIAPDDGALTFAAESALPGSPTHISTDHQGQFVFVGSYNAGNVSVTRLEDGLPVGVVDVVEGLDGCHSANISPDNRTLWVPALKQDRICLFTVSDDGHLVAQDPAEVTTVEGAGPRHMVFHPNEQYAYCVNELNSSVDVWELKDPHG
;
A
#
# COMPACT_ATOMS: atom_id res chain seq x y z
N MET A 1 -5.27 -15.24 -22.24
CA MET A 1 -4.85 -15.04 -20.85
C MET A 1 -5.97 -14.35 -20.10
N LYS A 2 -6.40 -14.87 -19.00
CA LYS A 2 -7.43 -14.24 -18.16
C LYS A 2 -6.73 -13.42 -17.08
N GLN A 3 -7.20 -12.19 -16.88
CA GLN A 3 -6.77 -11.36 -15.76
C GLN A 3 -7.94 -11.19 -14.80
N THR A 4 -7.64 -11.24 -13.51
CA THR A 4 -8.62 -10.93 -12.48
C THR A 4 -8.48 -9.47 -12.07
N VAL A 5 -9.61 -8.77 -11.99
CA VAL A 5 -9.67 -7.37 -11.56
C VAL A 5 -10.52 -7.27 -10.29
N TYR A 6 -9.96 -6.71 -9.24
CA TYR A 6 -10.66 -6.47 -7.97
C TYR A 6 -11.00 -4.99 -7.86
N ILE A 7 -12.26 -4.68 -7.62
CA ILE A 7 -12.75 -3.31 -7.48
C ILE A 7 -13.41 -3.15 -6.11
N ALA A 8 -12.87 -2.23 -5.32
CA ALA A 8 -13.43 -1.87 -4.02
C ALA A 8 -14.59 -0.89 -4.20
N SER A 9 -15.69 -1.18 -3.50
CA SER A 9 -16.86 -0.30 -3.46
C SER A 9 -17.14 0.07 -2.00
N PRO A 10 -16.61 1.22 -1.52
CA PRO A 10 -16.68 1.57 -0.10
C PRO A 10 -18.11 1.74 0.43
N GLU A 11 -18.96 2.44 -0.30
CA GLU A 11 -20.32 2.74 0.13
C GLU A 11 -21.21 1.49 0.23
N SER A 12 -21.04 0.56 -0.71
CA SER A 12 -21.77 -0.72 -0.67
C SER A 12 -21.13 -1.77 0.22
N GLN A 13 -19.90 -1.50 0.71
CA GLN A 13 -19.10 -2.42 1.52
C GLN A 13 -18.88 -3.76 0.80
N GLN A 14 -18.47 -3.68 -0.45
CA GLN A 14 -18.26 -4.84 -1.31
C GLN A 14 -16.97 -4.76 -2.10
N ILE A 15 -16.45 -5.92 -2.47
CA ILE A 15 -15.43 -6.07 -3.50
C ILE A 15 -16.06 -6.82 -4.67
N HIS A 16 -15.94 -6.25 -5.86
CA HIS A 16 -16.39 -6.88 -7.10
C HIS A 16 -15.20 -7.55 -7.78
N VAL A 17 -15.35 -8.82 -8.08
CA VAL A 17 -14.34 -9.62 -8.76
C VAL A 17 -14.75 -9.78 -10.22
N TRP A 18 -13.89 -9.31 -11.11
CA TRP A 18 -14.11 -9.32 -12.55
C TRP A 18 -13.05 -10.15 -13.26
N ASN A 19 -13.45 -10.76 -14.34
CA ASN A 19 -12.55 -11.42 -15.28
C ASN A 19 -12.38 -10.54 -16.51
N LEU A 20 -11.15 -10.20 -16.84
CA LEU A 20 -10.80 -9.39 -18.01
C LEU A 20 -10.25 -10.31 -19.11
N ASN A 21 -10.86 -10.32 -20.29
CA ASN A 21 -10.38 -11.09 -21.43
C ASN A 21 -9.42 -10.29 -22.32
N HIS A 22 -8.86 -10.92 -23.36
CA HIS A 22 -7.94 -10.26 -24.31
C HIS A 22 -8.55 -9.10 -25.07
N GLU A 23 -9.89 -9.11 -25.27
CA GLU A 23 -10.59 -8.09 -26.02
C GLU A 23 -10.96 -6.89 -25.17
N GLY A 24 -10.59 -6.92 -23.88
CA GLY A 24 -10.90 -5.85 -22.94
C GLY A 24 -12.29 -5.93 -22.32
N ALA A 25 -13.00 -7.05 -22.48
CA ALA A 25 -14.30 -7.26 -21.87
C ALA A 25 -14.20 -7.76 -20.44
N LEU A 26 -15.03 -7.20 -19.57
CA LEU A 26 -15.14 -7.55 -18.17
C LEU A 26 -16.38 -8.41 -17.94
N THR A 27 -16.21 -9.52 -17.20
CA THR A 27 -17.31 -10.37 -16.76
C THR A 27 -17.27 -10.43 -15.23
N LEU A 28 -18.38 -10.07 -14.57
CA LEU A 28 -18.49 -10.16 -13.10
C LEU A 28 -18.59 -11.62 -12.68
N THR A 29 -17.67 -12.06 -11.83
CA THR A 29 -17.60 -13.45 -11.37
C THR A 29 -17.96 -13.65 -9.91
N GLN A 30 -17.78 -12.61 -9.08
CA GLN A 30 -18.08 -12.68 -7.65
C GLN A 30 -18.35 -11.28 -7.09
N VAL A 31 -19.27 -11.20 -6.13
CA VAL A 31 -19.46 -10.03 -5.27
C VAL A 31 -19.21 -10.46 -3.84
N VAL A 32 -18.25 -9.85 -3.18
CA VAL A 32 -17.85 -10.21 -1.81
C VAL A 32 -18.31 -9.11 -0.86
N ASP A 33 -19.15 -9.47 0.12
CA ASP A 33 -19.51 -8.57 1.21
C ASP A 33 -18.33 -8.44 2.18
N VAL A 34 -18.00 -7.21 2.53
CA VAL A 34 -16.87 -6.89 3.40
C VAL A 34 -17.40 -6.23 4.68
N PRO A 35 -16.85 -6.55 5.86
CA PRO A 35 -17.34 -5.98 7.12
C PRO A 35 -16.83 -4.55 7.34
N GLY A 36 -17.16 -3.64 6.47
CA GLY A 36 -16.79 -2.24 6.54
C GLY A 36 -16.63 -1.60 5.17
N GLN A 37 -16.32 -0.30 5.18
CA GLN A 37 -16.02 0.44 3.96
C GLN A 37 -14.60 0.09 3.50
N VAL A 38 -14.50 -0.69 2.44
CA VAL A 38 -13.23 -1.11 1.84
C VAL A 38 -12.74 -0.05 0.87
N GLN A 39 -11.45 0.31 0.94
CA GLN A 39 -10.89 1.29 0.03
C GLN A 39 -9.51 0.89 -0.51
N PRO A 40 -8.40 0.87 0.28
CA PRO A 40 -7.12 0.46 -0.28
C PRO A 40 -7.04 -1.05 -0.38
N MET A 41 -6.45 -1.53 -1.46
CA MET A 41 -6.23 -2.95 -1.70
C MET A 41 -4.86 -3.18 -2.34
N VAL A 42 -4.26 -4.33 -2.05
CA VAL A 42 -3.04 -4.81 -2.69
C VAL A 42 -3.03 -6.32 -2.77
N VAL A 43 -2.56 -6.86 -3.89
CA VAL A 43 -2.31 -8.29 -4.06
C VAL A 43 -0.94 -8.63 -3.48
N SER A 44 -0.84 -9.73 -2.72
CA SER A 44 0.44 -10.20 -2.19
C SER A 44 1.43 -10.52 -3.32
N PRO A 45 2.75 -10.43 -3.07
CA PRO A 45 3.76 -10.72 -4.11
C PRO A 45 3.63 -12.12 -4.72
N ASP A 46 3.23 -13.11 -3.93
CA ASP A 46 3.04 -14.49 -4.38
C ASP A 46 1.63 -14.74 -4.97
N LYS A 47 0.78 -13.71 -5.01
CA LYS A 47 -0.58 -13.74 -5.58
C LYS A 47 -1.56 -14.67 -4.84
N ARG A 48 -1.24 -15.08 -3.61
CA ARG A 48 -2.13 -15.94 -2.83
C ARG A 48 -3.18 -15.17 -2.03
N TYR A 49 -2.94 -13.89 -1.75
CA TYR A 49 -3.82 -13.07 -0.91
C TYR A 49 -4.08 -11.71 -1.52
N LEU A 50 -5.29 -11.19 -1.26
CA LEU A 50 -5.64 -9.79 -1.41
C LEU A 50 -5.77 -9.18 -0.01
N TYR A 51 -4.96 -8.15 0.27
CA TYR A 51 -5.05 -7.39 1.51
C TYR A 51 -5.88 -6.15 1.28
N VAL A 52 -6.85 -5.91 2.17
CA VAL A 52 -7.75 -4.78 2.05
C VAL A 52 -7.82 -4.02 3.36
N GLY A 53 -7.85 -2.69 3.28
CA GLY A 53 -8.07 -1.83 4.43
C GLY A 53 -9.53 -1.42 4.54
N VAL A 54 -10.09 -1.46 5.74
CA VAL A 54 -11.49 -1.12 6.00
C VAL A 54 -11.65 -0.13 7.14
N ARG A 55 -12.77 0.57 7.14
CA ARG A 55 -13.24 1.51 8.17
C ARG A 55 -14.75 1.37 8.36
N PRO A 56 -15.38 1.83 9.46
CA PRO A 56 -14.86 2.69 10.54
C PRO A 56 -14.07 1.94 11.60
N GLU A 57 -14.16 0.63 11.69
CA GLU A 57 -13.24 -0.17 12.49
C GLU A 57 -11.99 -0.41 11.63
N PHE A 58 -10.89 0.24 12.00
CA PHE A 58 -9.67 0.22 11.20
C PHE A 58 -9.03 -1.16 11.27
N ARG A 59 -9.06 -1.88 10.14
CA ARG A 59 -8.54 -3.23 10.01
C ARG A 59 -7.89 -3.48 8.67
N VAL A 60 -6.91 -4.36 8.63
CA VAL A 60 -6.48 -5.02 7.42
C VAL A 60 -7.09 -6.42 7.39
N LEU A 61 -7.76 -6.74 6.29
CA LEU A 61 -8.32 -8.05 6.03
C LEU A 61 -7.51 -8.75 4.96
N ALA A 62 -7.29 -10.06 5.12
CA ALA A 62 -6.68 -10.91 4.11
C ALA A 62 -7.72 -11.85 3.52
N TYR A 63 -7.86 -11.81 2.20
CA TYR A 63 -8.68 -12.75 1.45
C TYR A 63 -7.77 -13.67 0.65
N ARG A 64 -8.02 -14.97 0.74
CA ARG A 64 -7.32 -15.95 -0.10
C ARG A 64 -7.83 -15.84 -1.53
N ILE A 65 -6.90 -15.83 -2.47
CA ILE A 65 -7.20 -15.79 -3.91
C ILE A 65 -7.14 -17.21 -4.45
N ALA A 66 -8.26 -17.68 -5.03
CA ALA A 66 -8.29 -18.96 -5.72
C ALA A 66 -7.41 -18.90 -6.98
N PRO A 67 -6.46 -19.84 -7.16
CA PRO A 67 -5.48 -19.75 -8.24
C PRO A 67 -6.07 -19.92 -9.64
N ASP A 68 -7.23 -20.55 -9.77
CA ASP A 68 -7.87 -20.83 -11.05
C ASP A 68 -8.76 -19.68 -11.56
N ASP A 69 -9.58 -19.07 -10.70
CA ASP A 69 -10.58 -18.09 -11.10
C ASP A 69 -10.48 -16.74 -10.36
N GLY A 70 -9.55 -16.62 -9.40
CA GLY A 70 -9.36 -15.40 -8.64
C GLY A 70 -10.44 -15.12 -7.57
N ALA A 71 -11.31 -16.09 -7.28
CA ALA A 71 -12.33 -15.94 -6.26
C ALA A 71 -11.74 -15.70 -4.88
N LEU A 72 -12.41 -14.89 -4.07
CA LEU A 72 -11.93 -14.47 -2.76
C LEU A 72 -12.64 -15.24 -1.65
N THR A 73 -11.85 -15.68 -0.65
CA THR A 73 -12.34 -16.28 0.59
C THR A 73 -11.67 -15.61 1.77
N PHE A 74 -12.44 -15.12 2.73
CA PHE A 74 -11.89 -14.50 3.94
C PHE A 74 -10.96 -15.47 4.68
N ALA A 75 -9.79 -14.97 5.09
CA ALA A 75 -8.77 -15.77 5.75
C ALA A 75 -8.41 -15.26 7.14
N ALA A 76 -8.15 -13.94 7.30
CA ALA A 76 -7.73 -13.38 8.57
C ALA A 76 -7.93 -11.85 8.59
N GLU A 77 -7.86 -11.27 9.79
CA GLU A 77 -7.87 -9.82 9.98
C GLU A 77 -6.96 -9.40 11.12
N SER A 78 -6.53 -8.14 11.10
CA SER A 78 -5.74 -7.53 12.17
C SER A 78 -6.12 -6.06 12.32
N ALA A 79 -6.07 -5.55 13.56
CA ALA A 79 -6.37 -4.15 13.84
C ALA A 79 -5.30 -3.21 13.28
N LEU A 80 -5.71 -2.02 12.85
CA LEU A 80 -4.84 -0.94 12.40
C LEU A 80 -4.94 0.26 13.33
N PRO A 81 -3.85 1.04 13.49
CA PRO A 81 -3.84 2.21 14.37
C PRO A 81 -4.55 3.45 13.81
N GLY A 82 -4.92 3.44 12.55
CA GLY A 82 -5.57 4.56 11.89
C GLY A 82 -6.39 4.14 10.68
N SER A 83 -7.21 5.08 10.18
CA SER A 83 -8.03 4.85 8.98
C SER A 83 -7.12 4.58 7.77
N PRO A 84 -7.24 3.41 7.13
CA PRO A 84 -6.34 3.06 6.04
C PRO A 84 -6.64 3.88 4.79
N THR A 85 -5.63 4.61 4.31
CA THR A 85 -5.69 5.39 3.06
C THR A 85 -5.01 4.63 1.93
N HIS A 86 -3.87 4.00 2.22
CA HIS A 86 -3.06 3.27 1.25
C HIS A 86 -2.48 2.02 1.89
N ILE A 87 -2.40 0.95 1.12
CA ILE A 87 -1.86 -0.33 1.57
C ILE A 87 -0.86 -0.86 0.53
N SER A 88 0.25 -1.37 1.01
CA SER A 88 1.28 -2.02 0.18
C SER A 88 1.96 -3.14 0.95
N THR A 89 2.84 -3.87 0.28
CA THR A 89 3.65 -4.93 0.90
C THR A 89 5.12 -4.73 0.53
N ASP A 90 6.01 -5.33 1.30
CA ASP A 90 7.37 -5.56 0.85
C ASP A 90 7.40 -6.63 -0.25
N HIS A 91 8.52 -6.77 -0.95
CA HIS A 91 8.62 -7.70 -2.08
C HIS A 91 8.65 -9.18 -1.67
N GLN A 92 8.96 -9.48 -0.41
CA GLN A 92 9.00 -10.84 0.11
C GLN A 92 7.70 -11.28 0.79
N GLY A 93 6.73 -10.36 0.94
CA GLY A 93 5.46 -10.69 1.60
C GLY A 93 5.58 -10.93 3.10
N GLN A 94 6.51 -10.26 3.76
CA GLN A 94 6.70 -10.35 5.21
C GLN A 94 5.92 -9.29 5.98
N PHE A 95 5.62 -8.15 5.34
CA PHE A 95 4.99 -7.01 5.97
C PHE A 95 3.93 -6.38 5.07
N VAL A 96 2.91 -5.81 5.72
CA VAL A 96 1.96 -4.88 5.10
C VAL A 96 2.23 -3.50 5.65
N PHE A 97 2.39 -2.52 4.76
CA PHE A 97 2.54 -1.11 5.12
C PHE A 97 1.22 -0.38 4.87
N VAL A 98 0.76 0.39 5.85
CA VAL A 98 -0.49 1.14 5.75
C VAL A 98 -0.24 2.60 6.08
N GLY A 99 -0.52 3.48 5.11
CA GLY A 99 -0.53 4.91 5.32
C GLY A 99 -1.93 5.38 5.76
N SER A 100 -1.98 6.24 6.77
CA SER A 100 -3.21 6.86 7.24
C SER A 100 -3.13 8.37 7.10
N TYR A 101 -3.93 8.92 6.19
CA TYR A 101 -4.02 10.36 5.98
C TYR A 101 -4.60 11.08 7.19
N ASN A 102 -5.68 10.52 7.75
CA ASN A 102 -6.38 11.14 8.88
C ASN A 102 -5.60 11.06 10.19
N ALA A 103 -4.93 9.93 10.45
CA ALA A 103 -4.13 9.78 11.65
C ALA A 103 -2.72 10.39 11.52
N GLY A 104 -2.25 10.63 10.30
CA GLY A 104 -0.89 11.15 10.07
C GLY A 104 0.18 10.15 10.48
N ASN A 105 -0.01 8.88 10.18
CA ASN A 105 0.94 7.83 10.52
C ASN A 105 1.10 6.80 9.40
N VAL A 106 2.18 6.05 9.49
CA VAL A 106 2.41 4.83 8.73
C VAL A 106 2.58 3.69 9.71
N SER A 107 1.98 2.54 9.43
CA SER A 107 2.11 1.35 10.26
C SER A 107 2.68 0.17 9.48
N VAL A 108 3.32 -0.73 10.20
CA VAL A 108 3.86 -1.99 9.68
C VAL A 108 3.15 -3.12 10.39
N THR A 109 2.47 -3.97 9.63
CA THR A 109 1.83 -5.19 10.12
C THR A 109 2.64 -6.39 9.66
N ARG A 110 2.98 -7.28 10.59
CA ARG A 110 3.70 -8.51 10.27
C ARG A 110 2.77 -9.55 9.67
N LEU A 111 3.28 -10.26 8.66
CA LEU A 111 2.62 -11.39 8.03
C LEU A 111 3.32 -12.69 8.44
N GLU A 112 2.54 -13.72 8.77
CA GLU A 112 3.01 -15.08 8.95
C GLU A 112 2.29 -15.97 7.94
N ASP A 113 3.04 -16.58 7.05
CA ASP A 113 2.49 -17.35 5.92
C ASP A 113 1.41 -16.57 5.15
N GLY A 114 1.66 -15.28 4.96
CA GLY A 114 0.77 -14.36 4.25
C GLY A 114 -0.42 -13.84 5.07
N LEU A 115 -0.59 -14.23 6.32
CA LEU A 115 -1.68 -13.80 7.18
C LEU A 115 -1.24 -12.70 8.15
N PRO A 116 -2.01 -11.60 8.29
CA PRO A 116 -1.67 -10.53 9.20
C PRO A 116 -1.81 -10.98 10.66
N VAL A 117 -0.76 -10.77 11.45
CA VAL A 117 -0.72 -11.19 12.86
C VAL A 117 -0.64 -10.04 13.86
N GLY A 118 -0.41 -8.83 13.40
CA GLY A 118 -0.41 -7.65 14.26
C GLY A 118 0.58 -6.58 13.85
N VAL A 119 0.35 -5.37 14.33
CA VAL A 119 1.20 -4.21 14.09
C VAL A 119 2.50 -4.35 14.89
N VAL A 120 3.63 -4.18 14.22
CA VAL A 120 4.97 -4.24 14.84
C VAL A 120 5.60 -2.86 15.00
N ASP A 121 5.18 -1.87 14.20
CA ASP A 121 5.67 -0.50 14.31
C ASP A 121 4.64 0.51 13.82
N VAL A 122 4.66 1.72 14.40
CA VAL A 122 3.87 2.87 13.97
C VAL A 122 4.75 4.11 14.06
N VAL A 123 4.82 4.89 12.98
CA VAL A 123 5.51 6.19 12.97
C VAL A 123 4.46 7.29 12.85
N GLU A 124 4.42 8.15 13.85
CA GLU A 124 3.51 9.29 13.94
C GLU A 124 4.15 10.57 13.36
N GLY A 125 3.36 11.64 13.25
CA GLY A 125 3.85 12.94 12.83
C GLY A 125 4.04 13.09 11.31
N LEU A 126 3.37 12.27 10.53
CA LEU A 126 3.39 12.26 9.07
C LEU A 126 2.06 12.82 8.54
N ASP A 127 1.84 14.12 8.73
CA ASP A 127 0.57 14.75 8.41
C ASP A 127 0.19 14.60 6.94
N GLY A 128 -0.98 14.02 6.70
CA GLY A 128 -1.43 13.72 5.35
C GLY A 128 -0.71 12.54 4.71
N CYS A 129 -0.20 11.59 5.50
CA CYS A 129 0.42 10.37 4.99
C CYS A 129 -0.49 9.66 3.99
N HIS A 130 -0.13 9.66 2.72
CA HIS A 130 -1.03 9.19 1.66
C HIS A 130 -0.60 7.88 1.02
N SER A 131 0.65 7.49 1.14
CA SER A 131 1.14 6.21 0.64
C SER A 131 2.39 5.75 1.38
N ALA A 132 2.71 4.46 1.23
CA ALA A 132 3.93 3.86 1.75
C ALA A 132 4.47 2.93 0.66
N ASN A 133 5.70 3.16 0.21
CA ASN A 133 6.22 2.60 -1.02
C ASN A 133 7.60 2.02 -0.79
N ILE A 134 7.73 0.69 -0.88
CA ILE A 134 9.02 0.04 -0.74
C ILE A 134 9.85 0.19 -2.01
N SER A 135 11.14 0.51 -1.85
CA SER A 135 12.07 0.62 -2.97
C SER A 135 12.31 -0.74 -3.65
N PRO A 136 12.79 -0.75 -4.92
CA PRO A 136 13.04 -2.00 -5.63
C PRO A 136 14.00 -2.96 -4.91
N ASP A 137 14.97 -2.43 -4.15
CA ASP A 137 15.91 -3.23 -3.36
C ASP A 137 15.33 -3.76 -2.04
N ASN A 138 14.06 -3.47 -1.74
CA ASN A 138 13.35 -3.91 -0.55
C ASN A 138 13.87 -3.33 0.78
N ARG A 139 14.62 -2.23 0.74
CA ARG A 139 15.30 -1.69 1.94
C ARG A 139 14.74 -0.38 2.45
N THR A 140 14.28 0.49 1.53
CA THR A 140 13.84 1.83 1.86
C THR A 140 12.34 1.98 1.65
N LEU A 141 11.63 2.40 2.69
CA LEU A 141 10.23 2.77 2.58
C LEU A 141 10.13 4.29 2.38
N TRP A 142 9.51 4.68 1.28
CA TRP A 142 9.25 6.07 0.93
C TRP A 142 7.82 6.43 1.31
N VAL A 143 7.67 7.42 2.19
CA VAL A 143 6.37 7.75 2.80
C VAL A 143 6.05 9.23 2.59
N PRO A 144 5.28 9.57 1.55
CA PRO A 144 4.84 10.94 1.33
C PRO A 144 3.92 11.43 2.45
N ALA A 145 4.27 12.59 3.03
CA ALA A 145 3.45 13.33 3.97
C ALA A 145 2.91 14.59 3.27
N LEU A 146 1.73 14.47 2.68
CA LEU A 146 1.14 15.44 1.75
C LEU A 146 1.08 16.84 2.32
N LYS A 147 0.65 16.97 3.57
CA LYS A 147 0.47 18.27 4.24
C LYS A 147 1.78 18.91 4.68
N GLN A 148 2.88 18.19 4.61
CA GLN A 148 4.21 18.64 5.05
C GLN A 148 5.18 18.85 3.88
N ASP A 149 4.75 18.62 2.64
CA ASP A 149 5.57 18.78 1.43
C ASP A 149 6.90 18.03 1.50
N ARG A 150 6.86 16.81 2.04
CA ARG A 150 8.05 15.97 2.18
C ARG A 150 7.71 14.51 1.96
N ILE A 151 8.73 13.75 1.58
CA ILE A 151 8.70 12.30 1.52
C ILE A 151 9.68 11.79 2.56
N CYS A 152 9.20 11.11 3.59
CA CYS A 152 10.03 10.54 4.63
C CYS A 152 10.65 9.23 4.17
N LEU A 153 11.90 8.98 4.57
CA LEU A 153 12.69 7.82 4.17
C LEU A 153 13.03 6.98 5.40
N PHE A 154 12.64 5.72 5.37
CA PHE A 154 12.90 4.77 6.44
C PHE A 154 13.62 3.53 5.92
N THR A 155 14.59 3.03 6.67
CA THR A 155 15.09 1.67 6.49
C THR A 155 14.13 0.72 7.19
N VAL A 156 13.73 -0.35 6.51
CA VAL A 156 12.89 -1.40 7.09
C VAL A 156 13.81 -2.48 7.64
N SER A 157 13.79 -2.68 8.96
CA SER A 157 14.56 -3.73 9.59
C SER A 157 13.98 -5.12 9.34
N ASP A 158 14.74 -6.18 9.63
CA ASP A 158 14.29 -7.55 9.39
C ASP A 158 13.04 -7.93 10.22
N ASP A 159 12.82 -7.27 11.34
CA ASP A 159 11.67 -7.46 12.21
C ASP A 159 10.53 -6.45 11.97
N GLY A 160 10.65 -5.59 10.93
CA GLY A 160 9.60 -4.66 10.51
C GLY A 160 9.62 -3.30 11.17
N HIS A 161 10.67 -2.95 11.93
CA HIS A 161 10.81 -1.61 12.49
C HIS A 161 11.29 -0.61 11.43
N LEU A 162 10.73 0.59 11.46
CA LEU A 162 11.10 1.70 10.59
C LEU A 162 12.12 2.59 11.26
N VAL A 163 13.30 2.69 10.67
CA VAL A 163 14.38 3.53 11.16
C VAL A 163 14.61 4.68 10.21
N ALA A 164 14.46 5.91 10.69
CA ALA A 164 14.69 7.10 9.86
C ALA A 164 16.10 7.08 9.26
N GLN A 165 16.19 7.37 7.97
CA GLN A 165 17.48 7.47 7.28
C GLN A 165 18.17 8.81 7.54
N ASP A 166 19.37 8.98 7.01
CA ASP A 166 20.10 10.23 7.00
C ASP A 166 20.57 10.50 5.56
N PRO A 167 19.93 11.47 4.85
CA PRO A 167 18.81 12.33 5.30
C PRO A 167 17.52 11.55 5.55
N ALA A 168 16.72 12.03 6.50
CA ALA A 168 15.48 11.37 6.91
C ALA A 168 14.33 11.64 5.93
N GLU A 169 14.50 12.59 5.01
CA GLU A 169 13.45 13.00 4.09
C GLU A 169 14.04 13.67 2.83
N VAL A 170 13.24 13.70 1.79
CA VAL A 170 13.39 14.58 0.65
C VAL A 170 12.22 15.55 0.61
N THR A 171 12.46 16.81 0.22
CA THR A 171 11.43 17.84 0.22
C THR A 171 10.96 18.12 -1.20
N THR A 172 9.66 18.40 -1.32
CA THR A 172 9.06 18.92 -2.56
C THR A 172 9.04 20.45 -2.53
N VAL A 173 8.62 21.05 -3.64
CA VAL A 173 8.28 22.48 -3.66
C VAL A 173 7.12 22.72 -2.67
N GLU A 174 7.18 23.84 -1.97
CA GLU A 174 6.11 24.23 -1.03
C GLU A 174 4.75 24.26 -1.73
N GLY A 175 3.77 23.63 -1.12
CA GLY A 175 2.42 23.52 -1.65
C GLY A 175 2.23 22.42 -2.69
N ALA A 176 3.23 21.59 -2.94
CA ALA A 176 3.13 20.52 -3.93
C ALA A 176 2.17 19.40 -3.50
N GLY A 177 2.28 18.95 -2.26
CA GLY A 177 1.44 17.88 -1.70
C GLY A 177 1.75 16.50 -2.29
N PRO A 178 2.90 15.88 -1.94
CA PRO A 178 3.27 14.56 -2.46
C PRO A 178 2.27 13.50 -2.00
N ARG A 179 1.87 12.63 -2.94
CA ARG A 179 0.73 11.72 -2.73
C ARG A 179 1.08 10.26 -2.99
N HIS A 180 1.00 9.80 -4.23
CA HIS A 180 1.32 8.43 -4.63
C HIS A 180 2.63 8.37 -5.38
N MET A 181 3.28 7.21 -5.31
CA MET A 181 4.58 6.97 -5.94
C MET A 181 4.58 5.68 -6.74
N VAL A 182 5.42 5.66 -7.76
CA VAL A 182 5.81 4.43 -8.46
C VAL A 182 7.31 4.45 -8.71
N PHE A 183 7.90 3.26 -8.82
CA PHE A 183 9.31 3.09 -9.19
C PHE A 183 9.41 2.67 -10.65
N HIS A 184 10.39 3.22 -11.36
CA HIS A 184 10.64 2.84 -12.74
C HIS A 184 11.12 1.37 -12.80
N PRO A 185 10.72 0.59 -13.82
CA PRO A 185 11.14 -0.82 -13.95
C PRO A 185 12.65 -1.03 -14.05
N ASN A 186 13.41 0.01 -14.47
CA ASN A 186 14.88 -0.07 -14.48
C ASN A 186 15.52 0.10 -13.10
N GLU A 187 14.70 0.35 -12.05
CA GLU A 187 15.13 0.50 -10.66
C GLU A 187 16.04 1.72 -10.39
N GLN A 188 16.05 2.69 -11.29
CA GLN A 188 16.91 3.90 -11.17
C GLN A 188 16.14 5.16 -10.80
N TYR A 189 14.82 5.17 -10.95
CA TYR A 189 14.01 6.36 -10.72
C TYR A 189 12.75 6.05 -9.93
N ALA A 190 12.34 7.02 -9.12
CA ALA A 190 11.04 7.05 -8.45
C ALA A 190 10.26 8.27 -8.92
N TYR A 191 8.97 8.11 -9.09
CA TYR A 191 8.04 9.18 -9.48
C TYR A 191 7.04 9.41 -8.38
N CYS A 192 6.81 10.68 -8.02
CA CYS A 192 5.78 11.06 -7.05
C CYS A 192 4.83 12.06 -7.70
N VAL A 193 3.54 11.74 -7.71
CA VAL A 193 2.52 12.68 -8.13
C VAL A 193 2.18 13.60 -6.96
N ASN A 194 2.13 14.90 -7.23
CA ASN A 194 1.80 15.95 -6.26
C ASN A 194 0.36 16.40 -6.47
N GLU A 195 -0.49 16.19 -5.44
CA GLU A 195 -1.93 16.43 -5.55
C GLU A 195 -2.27 17.91 -5.71
N LEU A 196 -1.57 18.79 -4.99
CA LEU A 196 -2.01 20.19 -4.81
C LEU A 196 -1.56 21.12 -5.92
N ASN A 197 -0.45 20.83 -6.61
CA ASN A 197 0.05 21.65 -7.70
C ASN A 197 0.05 20.95 -9.06
N SER A 198 -0.51 19.71 -9.12
CA SER A 198 -0.67 18.95 -10.35
C SER A 198 0.65 18.68 -11.10
N SER A 199 1.71 18.40 -10.34
CA SER A 199 3.04 18.09 -10.88
C SER A 199 3.46 16.66 -10.55
N VAL A 200 4.52 16.21 -11.21
CA VAL A 200 5.19 14.94 -10.92
C VAL A 200 6.66 15.23 -10.68
N ASP A 201 7.17 14.79 -9.53
CA ASP A 201 8.60 14.85 -9.25
C ASP A 201 9.29 13.56 -9.66
N VAL A 202 10.49 13.67 -10.16
CA VAL A 202 11.35 12.54 -10.53
C VAL A 202 12.55 12.52 -9.60
N TRP A 203 12.75 11.40 -8.91
CA TRP A 203 13.86 11.20 -8.00
C TRP A 203 14.78 10.12 -8.56
N GLU A 204 16.07 10.39 -8.59
CA GLU A 204 17.07 9.39 -8.94
C GLU A 204 17.39 8.54 -7.72
N LEU A 205 17.33 7.22 -7.88
CA LEU A 205 17.69 6.28 -6.82
C LEU A 205 19.20 6.08 -6.82
N LYS A 206 19.83 6.26 -5.65
CA LYS A 206 21.26 5.99 -5.51
C LYS A 206 21.53 4.50 -5.52
N ASP A 207 22.56 4.09 -6.25
CA ASP A 207 23.09 2.75 -6.14
C ASP A 207 23.61 2.54 -4.71
N PRO A 208 23.14 1.50 -3.99
CA PRO A 208 23.63 1.20 -2.64
C PRO A 208 25.14 0.90 -2.58
N HIS A 209 25.79 0.71 -3.73
CA HIS A 209 27.21 0.45 -3.87
C HIS A 209 28.04 1.62 -4.45
N GLY A 210 27.41 2.76 -4.69
CA GLY A 210 28.05 3.94 -5.29
C GLY A 210 28.05 5.17 -4.41
#